data_52c2f41c40ebee8280659f11b6602c2d
#
_entry.id   52c2f41c40ebee8280659f11b6602c2d
#
_cell.length_a   1.000
_cell.length_b   1.000
_cell.length_c   1.000
_cell.angle_alpha   90.00
_cell.angle_beta   90.00
_cell.angle_gamma   90.00
#
_symmetry.space_group_name_H-M   'P 1'
#
loop_
_entity.id
_entity.type
_entity.pdbx_description
1 polymer ?
#
loop_
_entity_poly.entity_id
_entity_poly.type
_entity_poly.pdbx_seq_one_letter_code
_entity_poly.pdbx_strand_id
1 'polypeptide(L)'
;MKVSVLMITYNHEKFIAQAIESVLMQNVDFDYEIVIGEDCSTDQTREIATGYEKKYPGKIRVLLSEKNLGMLRNYARTFNACKGQYIAVLDGDDYWSSPYKLKKQVYFLDTHPECSGCFHKVKGQCDGSSQSFDIGPTDGKIIFQLKDLVPENFIANCSVMYRAGLIETFPDWWYSVEMTDWTTHLLHAQYGDVGYIDEVMGVYRVHPSGVWSMRSGIDNLQEDIKVYDLIKAHFDYVSNEDIKMIKSNCYYKLSILSYENANMKMARDFAIKSFMTYPLNRKISRTMQIKKLLKFNILYFYEYLKAIL
;
A
#
# COMPACT_ATOMS: atom_id res chain seq x y z
N MET A 1 -8.42 7.48 -25.07
CA MET A 1 -8.44 7.66 -23.60
C MET A 1 -7.01 7.75 -23.09
N LYS A 2 -6.62 8.88 -22.51
CA LYS A 2 -5.25 9.06 -21.99
C LYS A 2 -5.10 8.44 -20.60
N VAL A 3 -6.09 8.64 -19.70
CA VAL A 3 -6.04 8.14 -18.33
C VAL A 3 -7.34 7.42 -17.96
N SER A 4 -7.25 6.25 -17.33
CA SER A 4 -8.33 5.67 -16.52
C SER A 4 -8.00 5.88 -15.05
N VAL A 5 -8.94 6.44 -14.29
CA VAL A 5 -8.84 6.48 -12.82
C VAL A 5 -9.53 5.23 -12.29
N LEU A 6 -8.74 4.33 -11.72
CA LEU A 6 -9.20 3.14 -11.03
C LEU A 6 -9.63 3.52 -9.62
N MET A 7 -10.86 3.25 -9.26
CA MET A 7 -11.40 3.48 -7.92
C MET A 7 -12.11 2.22 -7.43
N ILE A 8 -11.65 1.64 -6.32
CA ILE A 8 -12.38 0.56 -5.65
C ILE A 8 -13.11 1.11 -4.44
N THR A 9 -14.28 0.55 -4.13
CA THR A 9 -15.09 1.02 -3.00
C THR A 9 -15.92 -0.11 -2.40
N TYR A 10 -16.01 -0.08 -1.05
CA TYR A 10 -16.90 -0.93 -0.26
C TYR A 10 -17.22 -0.24 1.07
N ASN A 11 -18.48 0.10 1.30
CA ASN A 11 -18.97 0.79 2.50
C ASN A 11 -18.25 2.13 2.77
N HIS A 12 -18.14 2.97 1.74
CA HIS A 12 -17.51 4.29 1.77
C HIS A 12 -18.51 5.44 1.57
N GLU A 13 -19.78 5.29 2.02
CA GLU A 13 -20.84 6.30 1.83
C GLU A 13 -20.44 7.72 2.28
N LYS A 14 -19.60 7.82 3.32
CA LYS A 14 -19.12 9.11 3.86
C LYS A 14 -18.03 9.77 3.00
N PHE A 15 -17.36 9.01 2.15
CA PHE A 15 -16.11 9.42 1.49
C PHE A 15 -16.22 9.46 -0.03
N ILE A 16 -16.96 8.50 -0.63
CA ILE A 16 -16.99 8.24 -2.07
C ILE A 16 -17.35 9.48 -2.91
N ALA A 17 -18.26 10.32 -2.44
CA ALA A 17 -18.64 11.53 -3.16
C ALA A 17 -17.43 12.48 -3.29
N GLN A 18 -16.67 12.70 -2.21
CA GLN A 18 -15.49 13.56 -2.24
C GLN A 18 -14.38 12.92 -3.09
N ALA A 19 -14.20 11.59 -3.05
CA ALA A 19 -13.26 10.89 -3.90
C ALA A 19 -13.57 11.17 -5.38
N ILE A 20 -14.81 10.96 -5.82
CA ILE A 20 -15.25 11.20 -7.21
C ILE A 20 -15.08 12.67 -7.61
N GLU A 21 -15.51 13.62 -6.76
CA GLU A 21 -15.40 15.04 -7.05
C GLU A 21 -13.95 15.50 -7.14
N SER A 22 -13.05 14.92 -6.36
CA SER A 22 -11.61 15.19 -6.42
C SER A 22 -10.98 14.77 -7.76
N VAL A 23 -11.56 13.79 -8.43
CA VAL A 23 -11.18 13.42 -9.80
C VAL A 23 -11.84 14.35 -10.82
N LEU A 24 -13.11 14.68 -10.64
CA LEU A 24 -13.85 15.55 -11.57
C LEU A 24 -13.28 16.98 -11.61
N MET A 25 -12.64 17.47 -10.55
CA MET A 25 -11.98 18.79 -10.51
C MET A 25 -10.69 18.85 -11.33
N GLN A 26 -10.20 17.74 -11.87
CA GLN A 26 -8.91 17.71 -12.57
C GLN A 26 -8.92 18.59 -13.83
N ASN A 27 -7.96 19.51 -13.89
CA ASN A 27 -7.77 20.43 -15.02
C ASN A 27 -6.76 19.85 -16.01
N VAL A 28 -7.26 19.19 -17.04
CA VAL A 28 -6.49 18.51 -18.06
C VAL A 28 -7.00 18.83 -19.47
N ASP A 29 -6.13 18.69 -20.45
CA ASP A 29 -6.39 18.89 -21.88
C ASP A 29 -6.49 17.57 -22.67
N PHE A 30 -6.68 16.46 -21.98
CA PHE A 30 -6.83 15.11 -22.52
C PHE A 30 -8.05 14.39 -21.94
N ASP A 31 -8.50 13.34 -22.64
CA ASP A 31 -9.62 12.53 -22.17
C ASP A 31 -9.22 11.57 -21.05
N TYR A 32 -10.06 11.49 -20.00
CA TYR A 32 -9.95 10.52 -18.93
C TYR A 32 -11.32 9.97 -18.53
N GLU A 33 -11.34 8.77 -17.97
CA GLU A 33 -12.50 8.12 -17.39
C GLU A 33 -12.28 7.81 -15.90
N ILE A 34 -13.38 7.58 -15.17
CA ILE A 34 -13.36 7.03 -13.81
C ILE A 34 -14.03 5.65 -13.89
N VAL A 35 -13.30 4.61 -13.51
CA VAL A 35 -13.80 3.24 -13.43
C VAL A 35 -13.94 2.87 -11.97
N ILE A 36 -15.17 2.75 -11.47
CA ILE A 36 -15.46 2.48 -10.07
C ILE A 36 -15.82 1.01 -9.91
N GLY A 37 -15.01 0.24 -9.20
CA GLY A 37 -15.31 -1.12 -8.76
C GLY A 37 -16.11 -1.08 -7.46
N GLU A 38 -17.42 -1.17 -7.53
CA GLU A 38 -18.32 -1.20 -6.38
C GLU A 38 -18.54 -2.66 -5.94
N ASP A 39 -18.14 -3.00 -4.70
CA ASP A 39 -18.03 -4.39 -4.23
C ASP A 39 -19.18 -4.85 -3.35
N CYS A 40 -20.41 -4.60 -3.79
CA CYS A 40 -21.65 -5.00 -3.10
C CYS A 40 -21.77 -4.34 -1.71
N SER A 41 -21.60 -3.02 -1.65
CA SER A 41 -21.77 -2.25 -0.41
C SER A 41 -23.14 -2.41 0.20
N THR A 42 -23.20 -2.37 1.53
CA THR A 42 -24.43 -2.48 2.34
C THR A 42 -24.96 -1.14 2.84
N ASP A 43 -24.18 -0.07 2.61
CA ASP A 43 -24.53 1.32 2.88
C ASP A 43 -24.93 2.06 1.59
N GLN A 44 -24.98 3.39 1.59
CA GLN A 44 -25.38 4.20 0.43
C GLN A 44 -24.28 4.36 -0.65
N THR A 45 -23.13 3.72 -0.52
CA THR A 45 -22.00 3.85 -1.46
C THR A 45 -22.43 3.56 -2.90
N ARG A 46 -23.17 2.46 -3.14
CA ARG A 46 -23.67 2.06 -4.46
C ARG A 46 -24.58 3.10 -5.08
N GLU A 47 -25.51 3.62 -4.29
CA GLU A 47 -26.47 4.64 -4.76
C GLU A 47 -25.75 5.94 -5.14
N ILE A 48 -24.77 6.36 -4.34
CA ILE A 48 -23.95 7.54 -4.61
C ILE A 48 -23.16 7.34 -5.91
N ALA A 49 -22.41 6.24 -6.04
CA ALA A 49 -21.59 5.96 -7.21
C ALA A 49 -22.41 5.90 -8.51
N THR A 50 -23.55 5.17 -8.51
CA THR A 50 -24.44 5.09 -9.67
C THR A 50 -25.16 6.41 -9.97
N GLY A 51 -25.38 7.24 -8.96
CA GLY A 51 -25.88 8.61 -9.12
C GLY A 51 -24.89 9.48 -9.91
N TYR A 52 -23.60 9.39 -9.59
CA TYR A 52 -22.55 10.08 -10.35
C TYR A 52 -22.40 9.52 -11.78
N GLU A 53 -22.47 8.21 -12.00
CA GLU A 53 -22.46 7.63 -13.34
C GLU A 53 -23.59 8.19 -14.22
N LYS A 54 -24.83 8.27 -13.70
CA LYS A 54 -25.96 8.87 -14.40
C LYS A 54 -25.76 10.35 -14.70
N LYS A 55 -25.13 11.09 -13.80
CA LYS A 55 -24.84 12.53 -13.94
C LYS A 55 -23.73 12.81 -14.96
N TYR A 56 -22.76 11.90 -15.09
CA TYR A 56 -21.59 12.05 -15.96
C TYR A 56 -21.44 10.86 -16.92
N PRO A 57 -22.41 10.64 -17.84
CA PRO A 57 -22.41 9.49 -18.74
C PRO A 57 -21.19 9.55 -19.68
N GLY A 58 -20.55 8.40 -19.87
CA GLY A 58 -19.33 8.28 -20.65
C GLY A 58 -18.03 8.73 -19.95
N LYS A 59 -18.16 9.45 -18.82
CA LYS A 59 -17.01 9.88 -17.99
C LYS A 59 -16.80 8.95 -16.79
N ILE A 60 -17.89 8.50 -16.17
CA ILE A 60 -17.87 7.59 -15.03
C ILE A 60 -18.53 6.28 -15.45
N ARG A 61 -17.93 5.17 -15.05
CA ARG A 61 -18.43 3.83 -15.28
C ARG A 61 -18.32 3.00 -14.00
N VAL A 62 -19.45 2.54 -13.49
CA VAL A 62 -19.53 1.75 -12.26
C VAL A 62 -19.64 0.26 -12.59
N LEU A 63 -18.72 -0.52 -12.09
CA LEU A 63 -18.74 -1.97 -12.17
C LEU A 63 -19.41 -2.53 -10.92
N LEU A 64 -20.68 -2.85 -11.00
CA LEU A 64 -21.44 -3.44 -9.90
C LEU A 64 -21.07 -4.91 -9.69
N SER A 65 -21.14 -5.36 -8.46
CA SER A 65 -21.04 -6.76 -8.08
C SER A 65 -22.32 -7.22 -7.38
N GLU A 66 -22.75 -8.46 -7.64
CA GLU A 66 -23.89 -9.09 -6.96
C GLU A 66 -23.55 -9.59 -5.56
N LYS A 67 -22.27 -9.78 -5.27
CA LYS A 67 -21.73 -10.20 -3.98
C LYS A 67 -20.40 -9.50 -3.70
N ASN A 68 -20.02 -9.39 -2.45
CA ASN A 68 -18.69 -8.92 -2.09
C ASN A 68 -17.63 -9.91 -2.60
N LEU A 69 -16.74 -9.44 -3.46
CA LEU A 69 -15.63 -10.20 -4.07
C LEU A 69 -14.36 -10.15 -3.23
N GLY A 70 -14.28 -9.14 -2.34
CA GLY A 70 -13.09 -8.75 -1.62
C GLY A 70 -12.18 -7.81 -2.43
N MET A 71 -11.38 -7.04 -1.71
CA MET A 71 -10.55 -5.95 -2.23
C MET A 71 -9.71 -6.36 -3.44
N LEU A 72 -8.98 -7.47 -3.35
CA LEU A 72 -8.09 -7.97 -4.41
C LEU A 72 -8.81 -8.27 -5.73
N ARG A 73 -9.90 -9.03 -5.66
CA ARG A 73 -10.66 -9.40 -6.86
C ARG A 73 -11.38 -8.19 -7.44
N ASN A 74 -11.87 -7.30 -6.57
CA ASN A 74 -12.49 -6.05 -7.00
C ASN A 74 -11.46 -5.14 -7.68
N TYR A 75 -10.24 -5.04 -7.12
CA TYR A 75 -9.15 -4.30 -7.75
C TYR A 75 -8.79 -4.86 -9.12
N ALA A 76 -8.53 -6.17 -9.22
CA ALA A 76 -8.13 -6.82 -10.47
C ALA A 76 -9.19 -6.65 -11.59
N ARG A 77 -10.49 -6.85 -11.30
CA ARG A 77 -11.55 -6.63 -12.31
C ARG A 77 -11.64 -5.17 -12.74
N THR A 78 -11.45 -4.23 -11.82
CA THR A 78 -11.51 -2.80 -12.11
C THR A 78 -10.31 -2.37 -12.92
N PHE A 79 -9.11 -2.87 -12.58
CA PHE A 79 -7.88 -2.67 -13.35
C PHE A 79 -8.02 -3.15 -14.79
N ASN A 80 -8.53 -4.37 -15.00
CA ASN A 80 -8.75 -4.94 -16.33
C ASN A 80 -9.83 -4.21 -17.15
N ALA A 81 -10.70 -3.46 -16.49
CA ALA A 81 -11.71 -2.67 -17.16
C ALA A 81 -11.22 -1.28 -17.60
N CYS A 82 -10.06 -0.82 -17.10
CA CYS A 82 -9.43 0.44 -17.50
C CYS A 82 -8.97 0.41 -18.95
N LYS A 83 -9.18 1.52 -19.68
CA LYS A 83 -8.89 1.64 -21.13
C LYS A 83 -7.86 2.72 -21.44
N GLY A 84 -7.42 3.45 -20.42
CA GLY A 84 -6.45 4.54 -20.57
C GLY A 84 -5.05 4.05 -20.89
N GLN A 85 -4.25 4.90 -21.50
CA GLN A 85 -2.81 4.69 -21.67
C GLN A 85 -2.09 4.64 -20.31
N TYR A 86 -2.64 5.34 -19.33
CA TYR A 86 -2.22 5.34 -17.94
C TYR A 86 -3.37 4.96 -17.03
N ILE A 87 -3.06 4.31 -15.91
CA ILE A 87 -3.99 3.96 -14.84
C ILE A 87 -3.57 4.71 -13.59
N ALA A 88 -4.36 5.70 -13.18
CA ALA A 88 -4.19 6.38 -11.89
C ALA A 88 -5.08 5.71 -10.85
N VAL A 89 -4.55 5.49 -9.65
CA VAL A 89 -5.30 4.80 -8.58
C VAL A 89 -5.79 5.81 -7.55
N LEU A 90 -7.04 5.62 -7.12
CA LEU A 90 -7.64 6.36 -6.01
C LEU A 90 -8.69 5.46 -5.35
N ASP A 91 -8.51 5.12 -4.08
CA ASP A 91 -9.51 4.38 -3.33
C ASP A 91 -10.70 5.27 -2.94
N GLY A 92 -11.89 4.69 -2.76
CA GLY A 92 -13.13 5.44 -2.52
C GLY A 92 -13.19 6.17 -1.19
N ASP A 93 -12.21 5.97 -0.30
CA ASP A 93 -12.06 6.62 1.00
C ASP A 93 -10.99 7.72 1.02
N ASP A 94 -10.18 7.86 -0.04
CA ASP A 94 -9.16 8.89 -0.21
C ASP A 94 -9.63 10.03 -1.13
N TYR A 95 -8.83 11.07 -1.31
CA TYR A 95 -9.11 12.13 -2.28
C TYR A 95 -7.85 12.87 -2.76
N TRP A 96 -7.91 13.39 -3.98
CA TRP A 96 -6.87 14.28 -4.49
C TRP A 96 -7.12 15.72 -4.07
N SER A 97 -6.06 16.41 -3.71
CA SER A 97 -6.11 17.82 -3.25
C SER A 97 -5.65 18.82 -4.31
N SER A 98 -4.99 18.35 -5.38
CA SER A 98 -4.49 19.21 -6.46
C SER A 98 -5.29 18.99 -7.74
N PRO A 99 -5.80 20.04 -8.40
CA PRO A 99 -6.47 19.94 -9.70
C PRO A 99 -5.51 19.61 -10.85
N TYR A 100 -4.22 19.58 -10.61
CA TYR A 100 -3.18 19.33 -11.62
C TYR A 100 -2.49 17.98 -11.48
N LYS A 101 -2.95 17.10 -10.59
CA LYS A 101 -2.32 15.80 -10.32
C LYS A 101 -2.21 14.95 -11.57
N LEU A 102 -3.29 14.74 -12.30
CA LEU A 102 -3.27 13.94 -13.53
C LEU A 102 -2.36 14.58 -14.61
N LYS A 103 -2.44 15.89 -14.80
CA LYS A 103 -1.61 16.60 -15.77
C LYS A 103 -0.12 16.45 -15.50
N LYS A 104 0.28 16.62 -14.22
CA LYS A 104 1.70 16.49 -13.82
C LYS A 104 2.23 15.08 -13.96
N GLN A 105 1.45 14.07 -13.58
CA GLN A 105 1.87 12.68 -13.70
C GLN A 105 1.91 12.20 -15.16
N VAL A 106 0.95 12.61 -15.99
CA VAL A 106 0.99 12.32 -17.43
C VAL A 106 2.22 12.96 -18.07
N TYR A 107 2.49 14.24 -17.78
CA TYR A 107 3.69 14.92 -18.27
C TYR A 107 4.96 14.22 -17.82
N PHE A 108 5.03 13.81 -16.54
CA PHE A 108 6.18 13.07 -16.02
C PHE A 108 6.40 11.78 -16.81
N LEU A 109 5.38 10.95 -16.95
CA LEU A 109 5.49 9.68 -17.66
C LEU A 109 5.74 9.87 -19.17
N ASP A 110 5.16 10.88 -19.80
CA ASP A 110 5.43 11.16 -21.23
C ASP A 110 6.89 11.58 -21.47
N THR A 111 7.55 12.21 -20.47
CA THR A 111 8.96 12.64 -20.55
C THR A 111 9.97 11.64 -19.99
N HIS A 112 9.51 10.59 -19.30
CA HIS A 112 10.35 9.54 -18.71
C HIS A 112 9.87 8.16 -19.19
N PRO A 113 10.19 7.78 -20.45
CA PRO A 113 9.74 6.50 -21.01
C PRO A 113 10.32 5.27 -20.30
N GLU A 114 11.42 5.42 -19.56
CA GLU A 114 12.04 4.40 -18.73
C GLU A 114 11.23 4.05 -17.46
N CYS A 115 10.28 4.93 -17.04
CA CYS A 115 9.47 4.69 -15.86
C CYS A 115 8.22 3.87 -16.19
N SER A 116 7.97 2.81 -15.44
CA SER A 116 6.74 1.99 -15.49
C SER A 116 5.55 2.66 -14.80
N GLY A 117 5.83 3.60 -13.91
CA GLY A 117 4.85 4.38 -13.17
C GLY A 117 5.48 5.57 -12.47
N CYS A 118 4.65 6.39 -11.86
CA CYS A 118 5.08 7.47 -10.98
C CYS A 118 4.11 7.67 -9.82
N PHE A 119 4.59 8.28 -8.76
CA PHE A 119 3.80 8.63 -7.59
C PHE A 119 4.15 10.03 -7.08
N HIS A 120 3.38 10.53 -6.12
CA HIS A 120 3.60 11.84 -5.53
C HIS A 120 3.52 11.81 -4.01
N LYS A 121 3.97 12.87 -3.34
CA LYS A 121 3.81 13.03 -1.91
C LYS A 121 2.32 13.12 -1.52
N VAL A 122 1.96 12.51 -0.41
CA VAL A 122 0.60 12.47 0.12
C VAL A 122 0.57 12.99 1.55
N LYS A 123 -0.52 13.63 1.92
CA LYS A 123 -0.83 14.00 3.29
C LYS A 123 -1.65 12.88 3.94
N GLY A 124 -1.11 12.24 4.96
CA GLY A 124 -1.90 11.37 5.85
C GLY A 124 -2.72 12.24 6.79
N GLN A 125 -4.03 12.00 6.89
CA GLN A 125 -4.94 12.77 7.75
C GLN A 125 -5.80 11.82 8.58
N CYS A 126 -5.73 11.97 9.91
CA CYS A 126 -6.59 11.21 10.81
C CYS A 126 -7.98 11.84 10.85
N ASP A 127 -9.02 11.03 10.56
CA ASP A 127 -10.41 11.46 10.60
C ASP A 127 -10.81 11.95 11.99
N GLY A 128 -11.51 13.11 12.05
CA GLY A 128 -11.89 13.74 13.31
C GLY A 128 -10.74 14.40 14.09
N SER A 129 -9.53 14.51 13.54
CA SER A 129 -8.36 15.11 14.17
C SER A 129 -7.67 16.13 13.27
N SER A 130 -6.98 17.10 13.87
CA SER A 130 -6.06 18.00 13.16
C SER A 130 -4.69 17.39 12.88
N GLN A 131 -4.45 16.15 13.34
CA GLN A 131 -3.18 15.47 13.12
C GLN A 131 -3.01 15.08 11.66
N SER A 132 -1.88 15.42 11.11
CA SER A 132 -1.49 15.06 9.74
C SER A 132 0.01 14.78 9.67
N PHE A 133 0.40 13.94 8.72
CA PHE A 133 1.80 13.58 8.45
C PHE A 133 2.02 13.44 6.95
N ASP A 134 3.26 13.57 6.52
CA ASP A 134 3.59 13.43 5.11
C ASP A 134 3.98 11.97 4.82
N ILE A 135 3.55 11.45 3.66
CA ILE A 135 3.90 10.12 3.14
C ILE A 135 4.64 10.34 1.83
N GLY A 136 5.86 9.83 1.76
CA GLY A 136 6.74 9.90 0.60
C GLY A 136 8.21 9.99 1.00
N PRO A 137 9.13 9.83 0.03
CA PRO A 137 10.57 9.95 0.25
C PRO A 137 10.97 11.34 0.74
N THR A 138 12.02 11.41 1.56
CA THR A 138 12.57 12.66 2.11
C THR A 138 14.05 12.87 1.78
N ASP A 139 14.66 11.95 1.02
CA ASP A 139 16.08 11.93 0.67
C ASP A 139 16.42 12.69 -0.62
N GLY A 140 15.43 13.30 -1.27
CA GLY A 140 15.59 14.05 -2.53
C GLY A 140 15.69 13.15 -3.78
N LYS A 141 15.54 11.84 -3.64
CA LYS A 141 15.53 10.91 -4.76
C LYS A 141 14.21 11.02 -5.53
N ILE A 142 14.30 11.09 -6.87
CA ILE A 142 13.14 11.25 -7.76
C ILE A 142 12.89 10.04 -8.68
N ILE A 143 13.83 9.12 -8.80
CA ILE A 143 13.72 7.88 -9.59
C ILE A 143 14.09 6.70 -8.69
N PHE A 144 13.18 5.74 -8.58
CA PHE A 144 13.30 4.57 -7.72
C PHE A 144 13.32 3.30 -8.57
N GLN A 145 14.27 2.44 -8.31
CA GLN A 145 14.37 1.11 -8.90
C GLN A 145 13.63 0.09 -8.04
N LEU A 146 13.31 -1.07 -8.60
CA LEU A 146 12.68 -2.18 -7.86
C LEU A 146 13.36 -2.45 -6.50
N LYS A 147 14.70 -2.47 -6.46
CA LYS A 147 15.45 -2.69 -5.21
C LYS A 147 15.20 -1.65 -4.11
N ASP A 148 14.82 -0.43 -4.49
CA ASP A 148 14.53 0.66 -3.55
C ASP A 148 13.14 0.49 -2.91
N LEU A 149 12.21 -0.19 -3.61
CA LEU A 149 10.85 -0.47 -3.15
C LEU A 149 10.74 -1.73 -2.28
N VAL A 150 11.75 -2.60 -2.34
CA VAL A 150 11.76 -3.87 -1.58
C VAL A 150 11.84 -3.68 -0.07
N PRO A 151 12.64 -2.73 0.48
CA PRO A 151 12.79 -2.62 1.94
C PRO A 151 11.55 -2.22 2.71
N GLU A 152 10.64 -1.45 2.08
CA GLU A 152 9.41 -0.97 2.71
C GLU A 152 8.47 -0.33 1.67
N ASN A 153 7.16 -0.35 1.96
CA ASN A 153 6.17 0.39 1.18
C ASN A 153 6.09 1.84 1.67
N PHE A 154 6.58 2.78 0.86
CA PHE A 154 6.47 4.23 1.11
C PHE A 154 5.58 4.94 0.08
N ILE A 155 4.95 4.20 -0.82
CA ILE A 155 4.07 4.72 -1.86
C ILE A 155 2.62 4.55 -1.42
N ALA A 156 1.93 5.66 -1.15
CA ALA A 156 0.50 5.62 -0.87
C ALA A 156 -0.28 5.28 -2.16
N ASN A 157 -1.24 4.35 -2.09
CA ASN A 157 -1.99 3.87 -3.25
C ASN A 157 -2.67 5.01 -4.02
N CYS A 158 -3.28 5.97 -3.33
CA CYS A 158 -3.93 7.14 -3.93
C CYS A 158 -2.99 8.09 -4.69
N SER A 159 -1.66 7.91 -4.58
CA SER A 159 -0.68 8.75 -5.25
C SER A 159 -0.24 8.24 -6.61
N VAL A 160 -0.41 6.95 -6.89
CA VAL A 160 0.27 6.29 -8.00
C VAL A 160 -0.46 6.45 -9.35
N MET A 161 0.34 6.47 -10.42
CA MET A 161 -0.09 6.30 -11.81
C MET A 161 0.86 5.33 -12.51
N TYR A 162 0.30 4.32 -13.18
CA TYR A 162 1.04 3.30 -13.92
C TYR A 162 0.86 3.44 -15.43
N ARG A 163 1.82 2.95 -16.21
CA ARG A 163 1.59 2.64 -17.62
C ARG A 163 0.68 1.43 -17.74
N ALA A 164 -0.36 1.53 -18.55
CA ALA A 164 -1.22 0.40 -18.85
C ALA A 164 -0.49 -0.62 -19.74
N GLY A 165 -0.97 -1.89 -19.72
CA GLY A 165 -0.48 -2.96 -20.57
C GLY A 165 0.82 -3.63 -20.12
N LEU A 166 1.42 -3.22 -18.99
CA LEU A 166 2.59 -3.88 -18.42
C LEU A 166 2.21 -5.15 -17.66
N ILE A 167 1.04 -5.17 -17.05
CA ILE A 167 0.47 -6.32 -16.35
C ILE A 167 -0.81 -6.70 -17.07
N GLU A 168 -0.82 -7.85 -17.75
CA GLU A 168 -2.02 -8.39 -18.42
C GLU A 168 -2.94 -9.10 -17.41
N THR A 169 -2.34 -9.87 -16.49
CA THR A 169 -3.05 -10.58 -15.43
C THR A 169 -2.22 -10.58 -14.16
N PHE A 170 -2.87 -10.37 -13.02
CA PHE A 170 -2.20 -10.53 -11.74
C PHE A 170 -1.89 -12.01 -11.49
N PRO A 171 -0.66 -12.35 -11.04
CA PRO A 171 -0.30 -13.73 -10.76
C PRO A 171 -1.08 -14.29 -9.55
N ASP A 172 -1.24 -15.62 -9.49
CA ASP A 172 -2.03 -16.26 -8.43
C ASP A 172 -1.56 -15.90 -7.02
N TRP A 173 -0.25 -15.77 -6.82
CA TRP A 173 0.32 -15.40 -5.53
C TRP A 173 -0.11 -13.99 -5.07
N TRP A 174 -0.40 -13.06 -5.99
CA TRP A 174 -0.84 -11.70 -5.66
C TRP A 174 -2.18 -11.73 -4.89
N TYR A 175 -3.04 -12.73 -5.12
CA TYR A 175 -4.29 -12.90 -4.39
C TYR A 175 -4.11 -13.51 -2.99
N SER A 176 -2.90 -13.83 -2.56
CA SER A 176 -2.61 -14.44 -1.25
C SER A 176 -2.20 -13.44 -0.17
N VAL A 177 -2.03 -12.15 -0.51
CA VAL A 177 -1.62 -11.08 0.41
C VAL A 177 -2.71 -10.04 0.56
N GLU A 178 -2.69 -9.35 1.70
CA GLU A 178 -3.63 -8.24 1.95
C GLU A 178 -3.05 -6.88 1.51
N MET A 179 -1.71 -6.76 1.37
CA MET A 179 -1.02 -5.56 0.88
C MET A 179 -1.01 -5.50 -0.64
N THR A 180 -2.12 -5.11 -1.22
CA THR A 180 -2.33 -5.04 -2.67
C THR A 180 -1.47 -3.98 -3.33
N ASP A 181 -1.35 -2.83 -2.70
CA ASP A 181 -0.63 -1.67 -3.18
C ASP A 181 0.87 -1.97 -3.35
N TRP A 182 1.56 -2.39 -2.30
CA TRP A 182 2.99 -2.68 -2.36
C TRP A 182 3.34 -3.74 -3.40
N THR A 183 2.60 -4.86 -3.39
CA THR A 183 2.84 -5.93 -4.37
C THR A 183 2.56 -5.49 -5.81
N THR A 184 1.59 -4.59 -6.02
CA THR A 184 1.31 -3.99 -7.33
C THR A 184 2.42 -3.04 -7.77
N HIS A 185 2.96 -2.22 -6.84
CA HIS A 185 4.11 -1.36 -7.12
C HIS A 185 5.33 -2.18 -7.54
N LEU A 186 5.63 -3.26 -6.82
CA LEU A 186 6.73 -4.18 -7.15
C LEU A 186 6.53 -4.87 -8.50
N LEU A 187 5.31 -5.31 -8.83
CA LEU A 187 5.01 -5.90 -10.14
C LEU A 187 5.29 -4.91 -11.27
N HIS A 188 4.87 -3.65 -11.15
CA HIS A 188 5.14 -2.63 -12.17
C HIS A 188 6.63 -2.27 -12.25
N ALA A 189 7.32 -2.20 -11.11
CA ALA A 189 8.74 -1.88 -11.05
C ALA A 189 9.67 -2.92 -11.70
N GLN A 190 9.15 -4.09 -12.08
CA GLN A 190 9.90 -5.06 -12.91
C GLN A 190 10.03 -4.60 -14.38
N TYR A 191 9.14 -3.73 -14.83
CA TYR A 191 9.07 -3.26 -16.22
C TYR A 191 9.72 -1.89 -16.43
N GLY A 192 10.21 -1.26 -15.38
CA GLY A 192 10.86 0.05 -15.45
C GLY A 192 10.93 0.73 -14.09
N ASP A 193 11.65 1.83 -14.03
CA ASP A 193 11.80 2.63 -12.83
C ASP A 193 10.46 3.26 -12.39
N VAL A 194 10.39 3.76 -11.16
CA VAL A 194 9.21 4.47 -10.62
C VAL A 194 9.60 5.90 -10.28
N GLY A 195 8.91 6.85 -10.91
CA GLY A 195 9.19 8.26 -10.71
C GLY A 195 8.49 8.86 -9.50
N TYR A 196 9.08 9.88 -8.91
CA TYR A 196 8.51 10.61 -7.76
C TYR A 196 8.38 12.10 -8.05
N ILE A 197 7.22 12.66 -7.71
CA ILE A 197 6.93 14.09 -7.76
C ILE A 197 6.82 14.60 -6.32
N ASP A 198 7.78 15.41 -5.88
CA ASP A 198 7.82 15.96 -4.51
C ASP A 198 6.81 17.09 -4.34
N GLU A 199 5.54 16.76 -4.48
CA GLU A 199 4.42 17.69 -4.28
C GLU A 199 3.23 16.94 -3.66
N VAL A 200 2.64 17.52 -2.63
CA VAL A 200 1.42 16.98 -2.01
C VAL A 200 0.24 17.21 -2.95
N MET A 201 -0.28 16.14 -3.53
CA MET A 201 -1.41 16.21 -4.48
C MET A 201 -2.58 15.29 -4.09
N GLY A 202 -2.50 14.60 -2.95
CA GLY A 202 -3.56 13.74 -2.43
C GLY A 202 -3.53 13.65 -0.92
N VAL A 203 -4.64 13.15 -0.37
CA VAL A 203 -4.84 12.91 1.05
C VAL A 203 -5.23 11.45 1.25
N TYR A 204 -4.43 10.76 2.05
CA TYR A 204 -4.72 9.44 2.58
C TYR A 204 -5.45 9.58 3.92
N ARG A 205 -6.68 9.04 3.99
CA ARG A 205 -7.46 9.07 5.22
C ARG A 205 -7.14 7.91 6.14
N VAL A 206 -6.94 8.24 7.40
CA VAL A 206 -6.84 7.28 8.50
C VAL A 206 -8.15 7.33 9.28
N HIS A 207 -8.99 6.31 9.15
CA HIS A 207 -10.32 6.27 9.78
C HIS A 207 -10.63 4.87 10.34
N PRO A 208 -11.61 4.76 11.28
CA PRO A 208 -11.88 3.51 11.99
C PRO A 208 -12.36 2.33 11.14
N SER A 209 -12.82 2.55 9.91
CA SER A 209 -13.21 1.50 8.97
C SER A 209 -12.13 1.18 7.91
N GLY A 210 -10.97 1.85 7.96
CA GLY A 210 -9.86 1.60 7.04
C GLY A 210 -9.19 0.25 7.29
N VAL A 211 -9.01 -0.54 6.24
CA VAL A 211 -8.47 -1.91 6.34
C VAL A 211 -7.07 -1.92 6.98
N TRP A 212 -6.21 -1.00 6.58
CA TRP A 212 -4.83 -0.93 7.07
C TRP A 212 -4.70 -0.23 8.41
N SER A 213 -5.40 0.88 8.59
CA SER A 213 -5.30 1.73 9.79
C SER A 213 -5.88 1.09 11.06
N MET A 214 -6.74 0.07 10.93
CA MET A 214 -7.31 -0.67 12.05
C MET A 214 -6.48 -1.88 12.49
N ARG A 215 -5.47 -2.26 11.75
CA ARG A 215 -4.61 -3.40 12.08
C ARG A 215 -3.61 -3.03 13.18
N SER A 216 -3.28 -4.01 14.01
CA SER A 216 -2.19 -3.84 14.97
C SER A 216 -0.83 -3.76 14.26
N GLY A 217 0.13 -3.06 14.85
CA GLY A 217 1.51 -3.04 14.30
C GLY A 217 2.14 -4.44 14.22
N ILE A 218 1.66 -5.40 15.04
CA ILE A 218 2.09 -6.80 14.97
C ILE A 218 1.56 -7.45 13.69
N ASP A 219 0.27 -7.29 13.39
CA ASP A 219 -0.35 -7.88 12.20
C ASP A 219 0.26 -7.29 10.92
N ASN A 220 0.51 -5.98 10.90
CA ASN A 220 1.15 -5.31 9.77
C ASN A 220 2.55 -5.86 9.50
N LEU A 221 3.41 -6.00 10.53
CA LEU A 221 4.74 -6.57 10.36
C LEU A 221 4.72 -8.06 9.98
N GLN A 222 3.71 -8.81 10.38
CA GLN A 222 3.54 -10.20 9.96
C GLN A 222 3.16 -10.29 8.48
N GLU A 223 2.33 -9.37 8.01
CA GLU A 223 2.00 -9.26 6.59
C GLU A 223 3.21 -8.85 5.76
N ASP A 224 4.00 -7.86 6.21
CA ASP A 224 5.28 -7.50 5.59
C ASP A 224 6.17 -8.74 5.38
N ILE A 225 6.28 -9.61 6.40
CA ILE A 225 7.10 -10.83 6.32
C ILE A 225 6.58 -11.78 5.23
N LYS A 226 5.26 -11.92 5.04
CA LYS A 226 4.68 -12.72 3.95
C LYS A 226 5.05 -12.12 2.58
N VAL A 227 4.93 -10.78 2.45
CA VAL A 227 5.34 -10.10 1.21
C VAL A 227 6.81 -10.35 0.91
N TYR A 228 7.72 -10.31 1.91
CA TYR A 228 9.14 -10.63 1.68
C TYR A 228 9.37 -12.08 1.27
N ASP A 229 8.56 -13.03 1.74
CA ASP A 229 8.64 -14.42 1.26
C ASP A 229 8.22 -14.55 -0.20
N LEU A 230 7.20 -13.80 -0.62
CA LEU A 230 6.77 -13.73 -2.02
C LEU A 230 7.80 -13.03 -2.90
N ILE A 231 8.38 -11.91 -2.44
CA ILE A 231 9.46 -11.23 -3.15
C ILE A 231 10.61 -12.22 -3.41
N LYS A 232 11.01 -12.96 -2.39
CA LYS A 232 12.07 -13.98 -2.53
C LYS A 232 11.70 -15.07 -3.52
N ALA A 233 10.43 -15.47 -3.60
CA ALA A 233 9.96 -16.57 -4.43
C ALA A 233 9.78 -16.17 -5.91
N HIS A 234 9.50 -14.89 -6.19
CA HIS A 234 9.02 -14.45 -7.50
C HIS A 234 9.84 -13.31 -8.14
N PHE A 235 10.83 -12.75 -7.42
CA PHE A 235 11.66 -11.65 -7.93
C PHE A 235 13.14 -12.04 -7.88
N ASP A 236 13.67 -12.50 -8.99
CA ASP A 236 15.05 -13.04 -9.10
C ASP A 236 16.15 -11.99 -8.82
N TYR A 237 15.82 -10.72 -8.92
CA TYR A 237 16.77 -9.61 -8.78
C TYR A 237 17.06 -9.18 -7.34
N VAL A 238 16.36 -9.79 -6.37
CA VAL A 238 16.51 -9.43 -4.95
C VAL A 238 17.41 -10.43 -4.25
N SER A 239 18.48 -9.94 -3.65
CA SER A 239 19.43 -10.75 -2.92
C SER A 239 18.76 -11.49 -1.74
N ASN A 240 18.99 -12.80 -1.65
CA ASN A 240 18.55 -13.59 -0.50
C ASN A 240 19.08 -13.04 0.84
N GLU A 241 20.25 -12.42 0.82
CA GLU A 241 20.88 -11.82 2.02
C GLU A 241 20.13 -10.57 2.45
N ASP A 242 19.74 -9.71 1.51
CA ASP A 242 18.95 -8.51 1.80
C ASP A 242 17.58 -8.89 2.38
N ILE A 243 16.89 -9.85 1.80
CA ILE A 243 15.60 -10.34 2.33
C ILE A 243 15.76 -10.89 3.76
N LYS A 244 16.81 -11.69 4.03
CA LYS A 244 17.07 -12.18 5.38
C LYS A 244 17.33 -11.04 6.36
N MET A 245 18.12 -10.04 5.95
CA MET A 245 18.42 -8.88 6.78
C MET A 245 17.14 -8.09 7.12
N ILE A 246 16.28 -7.85 6.12
CA ILE A 246 15.02 -7.11 6.30
C ILE A 246 14.06 -7.92 7.20
N LYS A 247 13.86 -9.20 6.93
CA LYS A 247 13.01 -10.08 7.78
C LYS A 247 13.51 -10.16 9.21
N SER A 248 14.83 -10.23 9.42
CA SER A 248 15.43 -10.17 10.76
C SER A 248 15.06 -8.86 11.48
N ASN A 249 15.03 -7.73 10.77
CA ASN A 249 14.60 -6.44 11.32
C ASN A 249 13.12 -6.44 11.69
N CYS A 250 12.25 -7.02 10.84
CA CYS A 250 10.82 -7.18 11.15
C CYS A 250 10.61 -8.04 12.41
N TYR A 251 11.28 -9.19 12.51
CA TYR A 251 11.22 -10.01 13.72
C TYR A 251 11.73 -9.28 14.96
N TYR A 252 12.76 -8.46 14.83
CA TYR A 252 13.24 -7.63 15.93
C TYR A 252 12.19 -6.61 16.38
N LYS A 253 11.54 -5.89 15.45
CA LYS A 253 10.44 -4.98 15.75
C LYS A 253 9.25 -5.72 16.39
N LEU A 254 8.87 -6.89 15.88
CA LEU A 254 7.85 -7.75 16.46
C LEU A 254 8.17 -8.15 17.89
N SER A 255 9.44 -8.44 18.21
CA SER A 255 9.86 -8.77 19.57
C SER A 255 9.66 -7.60 20.55
N ILE A 256 9.88 -6.36 20.08
CA ILE A 256 9.67 -5.15 20.89
C ILE A 256 8.18 -4.92 21.12
N LEU A 257 7.37 -4.92 20.06
CA LEU A 257 5.93 -4.72 20.16
C LEU A 257 5.25 -5.80 21.03
N SER A 258 5.68 -7.06 20.89
CA SER A 258 5.16 -8.13 21.73
C SER A 258 5.50 -7.92 23.20
N TYR A 259 6.70 -7.41 23.51
CA TYR A 259 7.09 -7.06 24.88
C TYR A 259 6.24 -5.90 25.43
N GLU A 260 6.01 -4.85 24.65
CA GLU A 260 5.19 -3.70 25.02
C GLU A 260 3.73 -4.10 25.28
N ASN A 261 3.23 -5.11 24.55
CA ASN A 261 1.92 -5.72 24.75
C ASN A 261 1.91 -6.81 25.86
N ALA A 262 2.92 -6.86 26.71
CA ALA A 262 3.07 -7.81 27.81
C ALA A 262 3.06 -9.30 27.40
N ASN A 263 3.32 -9.62 26.12
CA ASN A 263 3.40 -11.00 25.63
C ASN A 263 4.86 -11.49 25.60
N MET A 264 5.35 -11.93 26.76
CA MET A 264 6.75 -12.36 26.94
C MET A 264 7.14 -13.55 26.06
N LYS A 265 6.21 -14.49 25.84
CA LYS A 265 6.47 -15.66 24.99
C LYS A 265 6.72 -15.23 23.54
N MET A 266 5.83 -14.43 22.97
CA MET A 266 5.98 -13.93 21.61
C MET A 266 7.23 -13.05 21.47
N ALA A 267 7.50 -12.17 22.46
CA ALA A 267 8.67 -11.31 22.46
C ALA A 267 9.98 -12.12 22.36
N ARG A 268 10.08 -13.20 23.18
CA ARG A 268 11.22 -14.13 23.14
C ARG A 268 11.31 -14.85 21.79
N ASP A 269 10.21 -15.43 21.33
CA ASP A 269 10.22 -16.26 20.11
C ASP A 269 10.59 -15.42 18.88
N PHE A 270 10.10 -14.18 18.78
CA PHE A 270 10.51 -13.27 17.70
C PHE A 270 11.96 -12.77 17.84
N ALA A 271 12.48 -12.57 19.06
CA ALA A 271 13.89 -12.24 19.25
C ALA A 271 14.82 -13.38 18.79
N ILE A 272 14.45 -14.63 19.06
CA ILE A 272 15.15 -15.82 18.57
C ILE A 272 15.09 -15.86 17.04
N LYS A 273 13.90 -15.70 16.44
CA LYS A 273 13.72 -15.68 14.98
C LYS A 273 14.56 -14.61 14.32
N SER A 274 14.58 -13.38 14.88
CA SER A 274 15.42 -12.29 14.37
C SER A 274 16.89 -12.70 14.32
N PHE A 275 17.43 -13.20 15.43
CA PHE A 275 18.83 -13.63 15.50
C PHE A 275 19.14 -14.80 14.57
N MET A 276 18.28 -15.81 14.50
CA MET A 276 18.48 -16.99 13.65
C MET A 276 18.38 -16.67 12.16
N THR A 277 17.53 -15.68 11.78
CA THR A 277 17.35 -15.27 10.40
C THR A 277 18.56 -14.53 9.84
N TYR A 278 19.14 -13.60 10.61
CA TYR A 278 20.32 -12.86 10.21
C TYR A 278 21.14 -12.37 11.42
N PRO A 279 22.10 -13.17 11.92
CA PRO A 279 22.84 -12.87 13.16
C PRO A 279 23.73 -11.62 13.12
N LEU A 280 24.12 -11.18 11.91
CA LEU A 280 25.00 -10.02 11.68
C LEU A 280 24.26 -8.83 11.10
N ASN A 281 23.00 -8.64 11.49
CA ASN A 281 22.16 -7.58 10.95
C ASN A 281 22.77 -6.18 11.19
N ARG A 282 23.21 -5.53 10.12
CA ARG A 282 23.85 -4.20 10.17
C ARG A 282 22.87 -3.09 10.57
N LYS A 283 21.57 -3.26 10.33
CA LYS A 283 20.50 -2.34 10.75
C LYS A 283 20.16 -2.43 12.23
N ILE A 284 20.54 -3.56 12.88
CA ILE A 284 20.39 -3.77 14.31
C ILE A 284 21.78 -4.12 14.86
N SER A 285 22.32 -3.34 15.79
CA SER A 285 23.63 -3.71 16.35
C SER A 285 23.54 -5.12 16.95
N ARG A 286 24.50 -5.98 16.64
CA ARG A 286 24.59 -7.35 17.17
C ARG A 286 24.45 -7.38 18.68
N THR A 287 25.04 -6.38 19.35
CA THR A 287 24.93 -6.21 20.81
C THR A 287 23.48 -5.97 21.23
N MET A 288 22.69 -5.21 20.47
CA MET A 288 21.28 -4.97 20.78
C MET A 288 20.43 -6.23 20.58
N GLN A 289 20.66 -6.99 19.49
CA GLN A 289 19.97 -8.27 19.29
C GLN A 289 20.24 -9.24 20.45
N ILE A 290 21.51 -9.42 20.83
CA ILE A 290 21.89 -10.32 21.93
C ILE A 290 21.32 -9.82 23.27
N LYS A 291 21.41 -8.52 23.58
CA LYS A 291 20.82 -7.96 24.82
C LYS A 291 19.33 -8.19 24.91
N LYS A 292 18.58 -7.98 23.82
CA LYS A 292 17.13 -8.24 23.79
C LYS A 292 16.81 -9.72 23.93
N LEU A 293 17.56 -10.59 23.22
CA LEU A 293 17.41 -12.03 23.30
C LEU A 293 17.62 -12.52 24.75
N LEU A 294 18.69 -12.09 25.42
CA LEU A 294 18.95 -12.44 26.83
C LEU A 294 17.86 -11.90 27.76
N LYS A 295 17.49 -10.60 27.62
CA LYS A 295 16.44 -9.99 28.42
C LYS A 295 15.12 -10.76 28.33
N PHE A 296 14.67 -11.08 27.14
CA PHE A 296 13.37 -11.75 26.94
C PHE A 296 13.39 -13.21 27.40
N ASN A 297 14.51 -13.92 27.25
CA ASN A 297 14.64 -15.28 27.82
C ASN A 297 14.58 -15.26 29.35
N ILE A 298 15.29 -14.33 30.01
CA ILE A 298 15.26 -14.20 31.47
C ILE A 298 13.86 -13.84 31.97
N LEU A 299 13.18 -12.86 31.34
CA LEU A 299 11.85 -12.44 31.70
C LEU A 299 10.82 -13.56 31.48
N TYR A 300 10.90 -14.27 30.35
CA TYR A 300 10.02 -15.41 30.08
C TYR A 300 10.18 -16.51 31.14
N PHE A 301 11.42 -16.84 31.52
CA PHE A 301 11.69 -17.85 32.53
C PHE A 301 11.17 -17.42 33.91
N TYR A 302 11.31 -16.15 34.25
CA TYR A 302 10.79 -15.59 35.49
C TYR A 302 9.24 -15.68 35.59
N GLU A 303 8.53 -15.30 34.53
CA GLU A 303 7.06 -15.43 34.47
C GLU A 303 6.61 -16.90 34.50
N TYR A 304 7.36 -17.80 33.83
CA TYR A 304 7.09 -19.24 33.90
C TYR A 304 7.22 -19.80 35.32
N LEU A 305 8.25 -19.40 36.06
CA LEU A 305 8.42 -19.81 37.45
C LEU A 305 7.30 -19.27 38.34
N LYS A 306 6.86 -18.04 38.18
CA LYS A 306 5.72 -17.48 38.93
C LYS A 306 4.42 -18.24 38.69
N ALA A 307 4.21 -18.78 37.50
CA ALA A 307 2.99 -19.54 37.17
C ALA A 307 3.00 -20.97 37.77
N ILE A 308 4.17 -21.48 38.20
CA ILE A 308 4.32 -22.81 38.78
C ILE A 308 4.32 -22.77 40.33
N LEU A 309 4.77 -21.65 40.90
CA LEU A 309 4.75 -21.38 42.36
C LEU A 309 3.43 -20.73 42.75
#